data_b20129d84f02b47bcc2578d4034aa280
#
_entry.id   b20129d84f02b47bcc2578d4034aa280
#
_cell.length_a   1.000
_cell.length_b   1.000
_cell.length_c   1.000
_cell.angle_alpha   90.00
_cell.angle_beta   90.00
_cell.angle_gamma   90.00
#
_symmetry.space_group_name_H-M   'P 1'
#
loop_
_entity.id
_entity.type
_entity.pdbx_description
1 polymer ?
#
loop_
_entity_poly.entity_id
_entity_poly.type
_entity_poly.pdbx_seq_one_letter_code
_entity_poly.pdbx_strand_id
1 'polypeptide(L)'
;MTGSFHVYAEKFIGPGTGFVIAIQYWLTWTVALGSEFTAAGLLMQRWFPDSPTWVWSAACIILIFTLNALSVRLFAEAEFWFASIKVFAICAFIVIGSLAIFGVIPVAGYQHAPMFVNLIKDGVFPNGFMPVFATILTVNFAFSGTELIGVTAGETRDPQTAVPKAIHTTLWRLVLFFIGSITVMCALIPWRKAGVGESPFVLVFNGIGIPYAGDIMNFVVLTAVLSASNSGLYASTRMVWSMGNEGMIPRWFAKTNRRGVPMLALCAAMAGGLLALLSSVIAASTVYLVLVALSGLSAVVVWIAIAYCQIVFRRRWLESGHSTSELKYRTPGYPYVSWAAFILCTASFVLVIFDVEQRFALVAELVFIVACYGAYFLQQWVRKRKKATEADDLDTLWVARD
;
A
#
# COMPACT_ATOMS: atom_id res chain seq x y z
N MET A 1 7.78 -21.83 3.90
CA MET A 1 8.52 -20.74 3.23
C MET A 1 7.85 -19.43 3.65
N THR A 2 8.54 -18.60 4.39
CA THR A 2 8.05 -17.29 4.87
C THR A 2 8.26 -16.17 3.84
N GLY A 3 8.48 -16.53 2.57
CA GLY A 3 8.76 -15.61 1.48
C GLY A 3 7.48 -15.06 0.86
N SER A 4 7.50 -13.76 0.54
CA SER A 4 6.44 -13.04 -0.16
C SER A 4 6.70 -13.02 -1.68
N PHE A 5 6.26 -11.98 -2.35
CA PHE A 5 6.33 -11.80 -3.82
C PHE A 5 7.74 -11.90 -4.38
N HIS A 6 8.76 -11.51 -3.61
CA HIS A 6 10.16 -11.56 -4.04
C HIS A 6 10.65 -12.99 -4.33
N VAL A 7 10.19 -13.99 -3.55
CA VAL A 7 10.53 -15.41 -3.80
C VAL A 7 9.94 -15.89 -5.12
N TYR A 8 8.72 -15.46 -5.44
CA TYR A 8 8.13 -15.77 -6.75
C TYR A 8 8.84 -15.03 -7.88
N ALA A 9 9.21 -13.76 -7.67
CA ALA A 9 9.97 -12.98 -8.65
C ALA A 9 11.35 -13.62 -8.89
N GLU A 10 12.04 -14.09 -7.84
CA GLU A 10 13.29 -14.83 -7.96
C GLU A 10 13.14 -16.10 -8.79
N LYS A 11 12.11 -16.89 -8.48
CA LYS A 11 11.87 -18.19 -9.11
C LYS A 11 11.42 -18.09 -10.57
N PHE A 12 10.57 -17.11 -10.89
CA PHE A 12 9.91 -17.04 -12.22
C PHE A 12 10.52 -16.01 -13.15
N ILE A 13 11.20 -14.99 -12.63
CA ILE A 13 11.84 -13.93 -13.43
C ILE A 13 13.37 -14.06 -13.32
N GLY A 14 13.88 -14.03 -12.08
CA GLY A 14 15.30 -14.16 -11.81
C GLY A 14 15.72 -13.56 -10.47
N PRO A 15 16.91 -13.96 -9.95
CA PRO A 15 17.33 -13.58 -8.60
C PRO A 15 17.55 -12.08 -8.41
N GLY A 16 18.01 -11.36 -9.45
CA GLY A 16 18.10 -9.89 -9.41
C GLY A 16 16.76 -9.22 -9.25
N THR A 17 15.75 -9.70 -9.97
CA THR A 17 14.38 -9.17 -9.86
C THR A 17 13.77 -9.50 -8.51
N GLY A 18 14.02 -10.70 -7.96
CA GLY A 18 13.59 -11.02 -6.59
C GLY A 18 14.11 -10.02 -5.57
N PHE A 19 15.40 -9.68 -5.65
CA PHE A 19 16.03 -8.66 -4.80
C PHE A 19 15.38 -7.29 -4.98
N VAL A 20 15.19 -6.84 -6.23
CA VAL A 20 14.57 -5.54 -6.53
C VAL A 20 13.15 -5.46 -6.00
N ILE A 21 12.32 -6.48 -6.23
CA ILE A 21 10.92 -6.51 -5.77
C ILE A 21 10.83 -6.51 -4.25
N ALA A 22 11.75 -7.17 -3.54
CA ALA A 22 11.80 -7.11 -2.08
C ALA A 22 12.03 -5.69 -1.56
N ILE A 23 12.98 -4.97 -2.17
CA ILE A 23 13.29 -3.57 -1.80
C ILE A 23 12.16 -2.65 -2.21
N GLN A 24 11.56 -2.84 -3.39
CA GLN A 24 10.42 -2.06 -3.87
C GLN A 24 9.20 -2.19 -2.93
N TYR A 25 8.91 -3.39 -2.48
CA TYR A 25 7.79 -3.58 -1.55
C TYR A 25 8.06 -2.95 -0.17
N TRP A 26 9.30 -3.03 0.30
CA TRP A 26 9.72 -2.27 1.49
C TRP A 26 9.56 -0.76 1.28
N LEU A 27 10.03 -0.23 0.14
CA LEU A 27 9.91 1.19 -0.19
C LEU A 27 8.45 1.64 -0.24
N THR A 28 7.58 0.87 -0.91
CA THR A 28 6.13 1.15 -1.00
C THR A 28 5.55 1.46 0.38
N TRP A 29 5.71 0.54 1.33
CA TRP A 29 5.13 0.71 2.65
C TRP A 29 5.86 1.72 3.52
N THR A 30 7.18 1.80 3.40
CA THR A 30 8.00 2.77 4.13
C THR A 30 7.64 4.20 3.76
N VAL A 31 7.42 4.49 2.48
CA VAL A 31 6.96 5.81 1.99
C VAL A 31 5.48 6.04 2.33
N ALA A 32 4.65 4.99 2.20
CA ALA A 32 3.23 5.06 2.58
C ALA A 32 3.06 5.47 4.05
N LEU A 33 3.90 5.00 4.98
CA LEU A 33 3.86 5.42 6.38
C LEU A 33 4.01 6.94 6.53
N GLY A 34 4.88 7.57 5.72
CA GLY A 34 5.05 9.02 5.73
C GLY A 34 3.76 9.75 5.30
N SER A 35 3.08 9.28 4.24
CA SER A 35 1.81 9.85 3.80
C SER A 35 0.70 9.65 4.83
N GLU A 36 0.59 8.47 5.42
CA GLU A 36 -0.42 8.16 6.44
C GLU A 36 -0.25 9.02 7.69
N PHE A 37 0.98 9.18 8.21
CA PHE A 37 1.22 10.04 9.36
C PHE A 37 1.01 11.52 9.05
N THR A 38 1.29 11.95 7.82
CA THR A 38 0.96 13.31 7.38
C THR A 38 -0.56 13.52 7.31
N ALA A 39 -1.29 12.54 6.77
CA ALA A 39 -2.76 12.55 6.77
C ALA A 39 -3.35 12.59 8.18
N ALA A 40 -2.81 11.77 9.10
CA ALA A 40 -3.22 11.81 10.50
C ALA A 40 -3.02 13.19 11.13
N GLY A 41 -1.90 13.85 10.84
CA GLY A 41 -1.63 15.22 11.27
C GLY A 41 -2.64 16.23 10.70
N LEU A 42 -3.00 16.13 9.42
CA LEU A 42 -4.02 16.97 8.78
C LEU A 42 -5.41 16.75 9.40
N LEU A 43 -5.79 15.51 9.68
CA LEU A 43 -7.06 15.19 10.34
C LEU A 43 -7.17 15.77 11.75
N MET A 44 -6.05 15.82 12.49
CA MET A 44 -6.01 16.41 13.84
C MET A 44 -6.21 17.92 13.83
N GLN A 45 -5.89 18.63 12.75
CA GLN A 45 -6.12 20.07 12.61
C GLN A 45 -7.60 20.46 12.66
N ARG A 46 -8.53 19.52 12.42
CA ARG A 46 -9.96 19.77 12.61
C ARG A 46 -10.30 20.15 14.06
N TRP A 47 -9.66 19.50 15.02
CA TRP A 47 -9.89 19.76 16.46
C TRP A 47 -8.89 20.75 17.05
N PHE A 48 -7.70 20.84 16.46
CA PHE A 48 -6.60 21.67 16.91
C PHE A 48 -6.02 22.50 15.76
N PRO A 49 -6.78 23.49 15.23
CA PRO A 49 -6.41 24.20 14.00
C PRO A 49 -5.10 24.99 14.12
N ASP A 50 -4.78 25.48 15.33
CA ASP A 50 -3.58 26.29 15.58
C ASP A 50 -2.34 25.44 15.85
N SER A 51 -2.47 24.12 15.92
CA SER A 51 -1.35 23.23 16.22
C SER A 51 -0.59 22.83 14.95
N PRO A 52 0.75 22.75 14.98
CA PRO A 52 1.53 22.30 13.83
C PRO A 52 1.24 20.84 13.48
N THR A 53 0.99 20.55 12.20
CA THR A 53 0.68 19.21 11.71
C THR A 53 1.74 18.16 12.09
N TRP A 54 3.03 18.53 12.02
CA TRP A 54 4.15 17.62 12.32
C TRP A 54 4.14 17.08 13.76
N VAL A 55 3.59 17.84 14.72
CA VAL A 55 3.49 17.41 16.14
C VAL A 55 2.58 16.18 16.25
N TRP A 56 1.44 16.21 15.58
CA TRP A 56 0.50 15.10 15.53
C TRP A 56 1.05 13.92 14.75
N SER A 57 1.75 14.19 13.63
CA SER A 57 2.47 13.14 12.87
C SER A 57 3.49 12.44 13.78
N ALA A 58 4.28 13.19 14.55
CA ALA A 58 5.25 12.63 15.50
C ALA A 58 4.57 11.80 16.59
N ALA A 59 3.46 12.26 17.15
CA ALA A 59 2.70 11.49 18.14
C ALA A 59 2.19 10.16 17.57
N CYS A 60 1.67 10.17 16.33
CA CYS A 60 1.22 8.96 15.64
C CYS A 60 2.39 8.00 15.33
N ILE A 61 3.56 8.51 14.91
CA ILE A 61 4.79 7.72 14.71
C ILE A 61 5.16 6.98 15.99
N ILE A 62 5.22 7.71 17.13
CA ILE A 62 5.57 7.13 18.43
C ILE A 62 4.55 6.06 18.84
N LEU A 63 3.25 6.35 18.68
CA LEU A 63 2.17 5.41 19.00
C LEU A 63 2.29 4.10 18.21
N ILE A 64 2.35 4.20 16.88
CA ILE A 64 2.37 3.02 15.99
C ILE A 64 3.69 2.25 16.14
N PHE A 65 4.82 2.95 16.27
CA PHE A 65 6.10 2.29 16.56
C PHE A 65 6.03 1.49 17.86
N THR A 66 5.51 2.09 18.93
CA THR A 66 5.41 1.46 20.25
C THR A 66 4.50 0.22 20.20
N LEU A 67 3.35 0.30 19.54
CA LEU A 67 2.45 -0.85 19.36
C LEU A 67 3.15 -2.02 18.67
N ASN A 68 3.91 -1.76 17.60
CA ASN A 68 4.64 -2.80 16.87
C ASN A 68 5.87 -3.32 17.64
N ALA A 69 6.51 -2.48 18.46
CA ALA A 69 7.68 -2.87 19.25
C ALA A 69 7.31 -3.71 20.50
N LEU A 70 6.12 -3.55 21.06
CA LEU A 70 5.71 -4.21 22.29
C LEU A 70 5.35 -5.68 22.07
N SER A 71 4.46 -6.02 21.16
CA SER A 71 4.14 -7.42 20.86
C SER A 71 3.27 -7.59 19.60
N VAL A 72 3.44 -8.74 18.93
CA VAL A 72 2.59 -9.15 17.79
C VAL A 72 1.12 -9.32 18.20
N ARG A 73 0.85 -9.69 19.45
CA ARG A 73 -0.53 -9.86 19.95
C ARG A 73 -1.25 -8.52 20.07
N LEU A 74 -0.59 -7.49 20.63
CA LEU A 74 -1.18 -6.15 20.71
C LEU A 74 -1.44 -5.55 19.34
N PHE A 75 -0.53 -5.79 18.39
CA PHE A 75 -0.75 -5.45 16.99
C PHE A 75 -2.06 -6.06 16.45
N ALA A 76 -2.25 -7.37 16.62
CA ALA A 76 -3.43 -8.07 16.10
C ALA A 76 -4.75 -7.61 16.77
N GLU A 77 -4.73 -7.36 18.07
CA GLU A 77 -5.90 -6.86 18.81
C GLU A 77 -6.26 -5.44 18.36
N ALA A 78 -5.29 -4.54 18.24
CA ALA A 78 -5.52 -3.18 17.74
C ALA A 78 -6.08 -3.18 16.31
N GLU A 79 -5.52 -4.00 15.43
CA GLU A 79 -5.96 -4.11 14.04
C GLU A 79 -7.38 -4.64 13.92
N PHE A 80 -7.78 -5.60 14.76
CA PHE A 80 -9.15 -6.11 14.80
C PHE A 80 -10.16 -4.99 15.11
N TRP A 81 -9.91 -4.18 16.14
CA TRP A 81 -10.78 -3.07 16.51
C TRP A 81 -10.81 -1.97 15.46
N PHE A 82 -9.66 -1.57 14.94
CA PHE A 82 -9.56 -0.58 13.88
C PHE A 82 -10.29 -1.05 12.61
N ALA A 83 -10.13 -2.31 12.21
CA ALA A 83 -10.82 -2.86 11.06
C ALA A 83 -12.35 -2.90 11.25
N SER A 84 -12.80 -3.27 12.45
CA SER A 84 -14.23 -3.31 12.78
C SER A 84 -14.89 -1.93 12.70
N ILE A 85 -14.24 -0.91 13.27
CA ILE A 85 -14.70 0.49 13.23
C ILE A 85 -14.80 0.97 11.76
N LYS A 86 -13.76 0.71 10.94
CA LYS A 86 -13.76 1.10 9.52
C LYS A 86 -14.92 0.50 8.75
N VAL A 87 -15.11 -0.81 8.87
CA VAL A 87 -16.16 -1.53 8.12
C VAL A 87 -17.54 -1.02 8.51
N PHE A 88 -17.81 -0.89 9.81
CA PHE A 88 -19.07 -0.36 10.30
C PHE A 88 -19.32 1.06 9.79
N ALA A 89 -18.32 1.94 9.89
CA ALA A 89 -18.45 3.32 9.48
C ALA A 89 -18.66 3.49 7.96
N ILE A 90 -17.98 2.71 7.11
CA ILE A 90 -18.17 2.73 5.67
C ILE A 90 -19.58 2.24 5.31
N CYS A 91 -20.06 1.17 5.95
CA CYS A 91 -21.43 0.70 5.75
C CYS A 91 -22.46 1.76 6.16
N ALA A 92 -22.29 2.37 7.34
CA ALA A 92 -23.15 3.44 7.82
C ALA A 92 -23.10 4.66 6.86
N PHE A 93 -21.92 5.04 6.39
CA PHE A 93 -21.73 6.12 5.42
C PHE A 93 -22.50 5.86 4.11
N ILE A 94 -22.40 4.65 3.56
CA ILE A 94 -23.09 4.29 2.32
C ILE A 94 -24.60 4.31 2.54
N VAL A 95 -25.11 3.77 3.65
CA VAL A 95 -26.54 3.73 3.96
C VAL A 95 -27.09 5.16 4.16
N ILE A 96 -26.48 5.93 5.07
CA ILE A 96 -26.91 7.30 5.40
C ILE A 96 -26.79 8.20 4.17
N GLY A 97 -25.68 8.10 3.44
CA GLY A 97 -25.47 8.87 2.22
C GLY A 97 -26.48 8.51 1.12
N SER A 98 -26.84 7.23 0.97
CA SER A 98 -27.90 6.83 0.03
C SER A 98 -29.26 7.42 0.44
N LEU A 99 -29.62 7.38 1.72
CA LEU A 99 -30.84 8.00 2.22
C LEU A 99 -30.84 9.52 1.96
N ALA A 100 -29.70 10.18 2.07
CA ALA A 100 -29.53 11.60 1.76
C ALA A 100 -29.67 11.88 0.26
N ILE A 101 -29.09 11.06 -0.63
CA ILE A 101 -29.22 11.17 -2.08
C ILE A 101 -30.69 11.13 -2.50
N PHE A 102 -31.47 10.20 -1.95
CA PHE A 102 -32.88 10.04 -2.28
C PHE A 102 -33.79 10.97 -1.49
N GLY A 103 -33.27 11.92 -0.70
CA GLY A 103 -34.07 12.96 -0.01
C GLY A 103 -34.80 12.47 1.23
N VAL A 104 -34.54 11.27 1.73
CA VAL A 104 -35.07 10.78 3.02
C VAL A 104 -34.46 11.57 4.19
N ILE A 105 -33.16 11.92 4.06
CA ILE A 105 -32.46 12.78 4.99
C ILE A 105 -32.18 14.11 4.27
N PRO A 106 -32.53 15.28 4.87
CA PRO A 106 -32.27 16.57 4.26
C PRO A 106 -30.76 16.86 4.17
N VAL A 107 -30.36 17.51 3.08
CA VAL A 107 -28.98 17.92 2.86
C VAL A 107 -28.89 19.43 2.74
N ALA A 108 -28.02 20.07 3.47
CA ALA A 108 -27.84 21.53 3.44
C ALA A 108 -27.53 22.00 2.01
N GLY A 109 -28.25 23.05 1.57
CA GLY A 109 -28.10 23.60 0.23
C GLY A 109 -28.99 22.95 -0.86
N TYR A 110 -29.76 21.93 -0.51
CA TYR A 110 -30.71 21.30 -1.44
C TYR A 110 -32.15 21.44 -0.91
N GLN A 111 -33.07 21.99 -1.73
CA GLN A 111 -34.51 22.07 -1.41
C GLN A 111 -35.22 20.75 -1.70
N HIS A 112 -34.68 19.94 -2.59
CA HIS A 112 -35.22 18.63 -3.01
C HIS A 112 -34.11 17.59 -2.93
N ALA A 113 -34.46 16.33 -3.13
CA ALA A 113 -33.50 15.23 -3.18
C ALA A 113 -32.32 15.56 -4.11
N PRO A 114 -31.07 15.55 -3.65
CA PRO A 114 -29.87 15.84 -4.48
C PRO A 114 -29.76 14.94 -5.70
N MET A 115 -30.22 13.69 -5.57
CA MET A 115 -30.05 12.65 -6.57
C MET A 115 -28.61 12.59 -7.08
N PHE A 116 -28.41 12.48 -8.39
CA PHE A 116 -27.09 12.42 -9.02
C PHE A 116 -26.74 13.71 -9.77
N VAL A 117 -27.32 14.85 -9.36
CA VAL A 117 -27.15 16.14 -10.07
C VAL A 117 -25.69 16.56 -10.13
N ASN A 118 -24.90 16.34 -9.04
CA ASN A 118 -23.49 16.71 -9.03
C ASN A 118 -22.61 15.89 -10.01
N LEU A 119 -23.05 14.68 -10.38
CA LEU A 119 -22.34 13.84 -11.36
C LEU A 119 -22.55 14.31 -12.81
N ILE A 120 -23.65 14.99 -13.10
CA ILE A 120 -24.05 15.35 -14.47
C ILE A 120 -24.08 16.85 -14.75
N LYS A 121 -24.22 17.69 -13.70
CA LYS A 121 -24.41 19.14 -13.80
C LYS A 121 -23.33 19.86 -14.63
N ASP A 122 -22.08 19.50 -14.42
CA ASP A 122 -20.93 20.09 -15.12
C ASP A 122 -20.43 19.17 -16.28
N GLY A 123 -21.22 18.13 -16.63
CA GLY A 123 -20.80 17.04 -17.51
C GLY A 123 -20.06 15.92 -16.75
N VAL A 124 -20.03 14.73 -17.33
CA VAL A 124 -19.35 13.55 -16.71
C VAL A 124 -17.84 13.75 -16.63
N PHE A 125 -17.27 14.50 -17.55
CA PHE A 125 -15.85 14.85 -17.59
C PHE A 125 -15.67 16.35 -17.73
N PRO A 126 -15.90 17.15 -16.67
CA PRO A 126 -15.93 18.61 -16.76
C PRO A 126 -14.58 19.23 -17.19
N ASN A 127 -13.47 18.53 -16.92
CA ASN A 127 -12.10 18.93 -17.31
C ASN A 127 -11.55 18.05 -18.45
N GLY A 128 -12.42 17.38 -19.21
CA GLY A 128 -12.03 16.42 -20.23
C GLY A 128 -11.57 15.08 -19.63
N PHE A 129 -11.11 14.18 -20.51
CA PHE A 129 -10.78 12.80 -20.10
C PHE A 129 -9.33 12.67 -19.55
N MET A 130 -8.44 13.63 -19.87
CA MET A 130 -7.02 13.55 -19.46
C MET A 130 -6.79 13.50 -17.95
N PRO A 131 -7.52 14.25 -17.09
CA PRO A 131 -7.39 14.17 -15.64
C PRO A 131 -7.65 12.77 -15.06
N VAL A 132 -8.42 11.92 -15.76
CA VAL A 132 -8.63 10.52 -15.33
C VAL A 132 -7.30 9.76 -15.31
N PHE A 133 -6.43 10.01 -16.28
CA PHE A 133 -5.09 9.41 -16.29
C PHE A 133 -4.17 10.01 -15.23
N ALA A 134 -4.27 11.32 -14.97
CA ALA A 134 -3.47 11.97 -13.94
C ALA A 134 -3.76 11.44 -12.52
N THR A 135 -4.98 10.94 -12.27
CA THR A 135 -5.34 10.37 -10.96
C THR A 135 -4.91 8.90 -10.79
N ILE A 136 -4.35 8.25 -11.81
CA ILE A 136 -4.03 6.82 -11.77
C ILE A 136 -3.12 6.46 -10.60
N LEU A 137 -2.07 7.24 -10.30
CA LEU A 137 -1.16 6.95 -9.19
C LEU A 137 -1.85 7.06 -7.82
N THR A 138 -2.67 8.09 -7.63
CA THR A 138 -3.46 8.25 -6.40
C THR A 138 -4.44 7.11 -6.23
N VAL A 139 -5.09 6.68 -7.30
CA VAL A 139 -6.00 5.52 -7.31
C VAL A 139 -5.22 4.23 -7.01
N ASN A 140 -4.06 4.03 -7.61
CA ASN A 140 -3.20 2.88 -7.32
C ASN A 140 -2.82 2.82 -5.84
N PHE A 141 -2.45 3.96 -5.24
CA PHE A 141 -2.18 4.03 -3.80
C PHE A 141 -3.40 3.56 -2.97
N ALA A 142 -4.61 3.99 -3.34
CA ALA A 142 -5.84 3.61 -2.63
C ALA A 142 -6.12 2.10 -2.66
N PHE A 143 -5.61 1.37 -3.67
CA PHE A 143 -5.71 -0.10 -3.75
C PHE A 143 -4.53 -0.84 -3.11
N SER A 144 -3.48 -0.14 -2.65
CA SER A 144 -2.36 -0.74 -1.93
C SER A 144 -2.85 -1.45 -0.66
N GLY A 145 -2.23 -2.60 -0.36
CA GLY A 145 -2.62 -3.46 0.76
C GLY A 145 -3.51 -4.64 0.35
N THR A 146 -4.08 -4.65 -0.86
CA THR A 146 -4.84 -5.81 -1.35
C THR A 146 -3.95 -7.04 -1.53
N GLU A 147 -2.69 -6.83 -1.85
CA GLU A 147 -1.65 -7.86 -1.99
C GLU A 147 -1.16 -8.44 -0.65
N LEU A 148 -1.48 -7.81 0.50
CA LEU A 148 -1.12 -8.31 1.84
C LEU A 148 -1.62 -9.73 2.10
N ILE A 149 -2.71 -10.14 1.46
CA ILE A 149 -3.20 -11.52 1.48
C ILE A 149 -2.11 -12.51 1.03
N GLY A 150 -1.31 -12.12 0.02
CA GLY A 150 -0.18 -12.92 -0.44
C GLY A 150 0.98 -12.98 0.55
N VAL A 151 1.23 -11.90 1.29
CA VAL A 151 2.28 -11.83 2.34
C VAL A 151 1.91 -12.72 3.52
N THR A 152 0.66 -12.66 3.98
CA THR A 152 0.17 -13.41 5.14
C THR A 152 -0.13 -14.88 4.84
N ALA A 153 -0.16 -15.28 3.57
CA ALA A 153 -0.44 -16.65 3.15
C ALA A 153 0.53 -17.67 3.76
N GLY A 154 1.81 -17.29 3.93
CA GLY A 154 2.85 -18.13 4.53
C GLY A 154 2.69 -18.38 6.04
N GLU A 155 1.91 -17.55 6.74
CA GLU A 155 1.65 -17.63 8.18
C GLU A 155 0.25 -18.21 8.49
N THR A 156 -0.55 -18.47 7.47
CA THR A 156 -1.92 -18.99 7.60
C THR A 156 -1.90 -20.49 7.83
N ARG A 157 -2.69 -21.00 8.79
CA ARG A 157 -2.75 -22.44 9.16
C ARG A 157 -3.21 -23.33 8.00
N ASP A 158 -4.18 -22.88 7.21
CA ASP A 158 -4.65 -23.56 6.00
C ASP A 158 -4.73 -22.56 4.84
N PRO A 159 -3.60 -22.29 4.17
CA PRO A 159 -3.55 -21.31 3.10
C PRO A 159 -4.36 -21.73 1.86
N GLN A 160 -4.61 -23.03 1.68
CA GLN A 160 -5.29 -23.56 0.50
C GLN A 160 -6.78 -23.23 0.46
N THR A 161 -7.42 -23.07 1.62
CA THR A 161 -8.82 -22.66 1.74
C THR A 161 -8.97 -21.21 2.16
N ALA A 162 -8.13 -20.73 3.07
CA ALA A 162 -8.21 -19.37 3.61
C ALA A 162 -7.85 -18.30 2.59
N VAL A 163 -6.80 -18.51 1.78
CA VAL A 163 -6.36 -17.50 0.78
C VAL A 163 -7.41 -17.28 -0.32
N PRO A 164 -7.97 -18.30 -0.99
CA PRO A 164 -9.04 -18.11 -1.96
C PRO A 164 -10.26 -17.39 -1.37
N LYS A 165 -10.68 -17.75 -0.15
CA LYS A 165 -11.78 -17.09 0.54
C LYS A 165 -11.47 -15.62 0.82
N ALA A 166 -10.26 -15.31 1.27
CA ALA A 166 -9.81 -13.95 1.51
C ALA A 166 -9.82 -13.10 0.22
N ILE A 167 -9.33 -13.66 -0.90
CA ILE A 167 -9.34 -12.97 -2.21
C ILE A 167 -10.77 -12.63 -2.63
N HIS A 168 -11.70 -13.59 -2.59
CA HIS A 168 -13.10 -13.33 -2.94
C HIS A 168 -13.76 -12.29 -2.02
N THR A 169 -13.55 -12.41 -0.72
CA THR A 169 -14.11 -11.46 0.25
C THR A 169 -13.55 -10.06 0.01
N THR A 170 -12.25 -9.94 -0.22
CA THR A 170 -11.60 -8.65 -0.49
C THR A 170 -12.11 -8.03 -1.78
N LEU A 171 -12.26 -8.80 -2.86
CA LEU A 171 -12.80 -8.30 -4.12
C LEU A 171 -14.20 -7.67 -3.94
N TRP A 172 -15.13 -8.38 -3.29
CA TRP A 172 -16.47 -7.87 -3.04
C TRP A 172 -16.48 -6.65 -2.10
N ARG A 173 -15.61 -6.65 -1.09
CA ARG A 173 -15.45 -5.49 -0.19
C ARG A 173 -14.94 -4.27 -0.95
N LEU A 174 -13.95 -4.44 -1.84
CA LEU A 174 -13.45 -3.36 -2.68
C LEU A 174 -14.56 -2.79 -3.57
N VAL A 175 -15.25 -3.66 -4.32
CA VAL A 175 -16.35 -3.22 -5.20
C VAL A 175 -17.41 -2.46 -4.41
N LEU A 176 -17.89 -3.03 -3.30
CA LEU A 176 -18.95 -2.42 -2.51
C LEU A 176 -18.50 -1.11 -1.86
N PHE A 177 -17.34 -1.11 -1.21
CA PHE A 177 -16.91 0.04 -0.42
C PHE A 177 -16.38 1.18 -1.28
N PHE A 178 -15.58 0.89 -2.32
CA PHE A 178 -15.09 1.95 -3.21
C PHE A 178 -16.21 2.50 -4.08
N ILE A 179 -16.91 1.66 -4.83
CA ILE A 179 -17.98 2.15 -5.71
C ILE A 179 -19.09 2.80 -4.88
N GLY A 180 -19.51 2.18 -3.78
CA GLY A 180 -20.57 2.71 -2.93
C GLY A 180 -20.18 4.05 -2.30
N SER A 181 -19.02 4.15 -1.65
CA SER A 181 -18.62 5.39 -0.98
C SER A 181 -18.29 6.51 -1.97
N ILE A 182 -17.62 6.22 -3.09
CA ILE A 182 -17.32 7.22 -4.13
C ILE A 182 -18.60 7.72 -4.77
N THR A 183 -19.56 6.84 -5.05
CA THR A 183 -20.87 7.24 -5.59
C THR A 183 -21.58 8.20 -4.65
N VAL A 184 -21.59 7.91 -3.34
CA VAL A 184 -22.19 8.81 -2.34
C VAL A 184 -21.46 10.14 -2.31
N MET A 185 -20.13 10.14 -2.26
CA MET A 185 -19.34 11.37 -2.25
C MET A 185 -19.59 12.22 -3.50
N CYS A 186 -19.51 11.62 -4.68
CA CYS A 186 -19.72 12.33 -5.94
C CYS A 186 -21.17 12.84 -6.13
N ALA A 187 -22.17 12.14 -5.56
CA ALA A 187 -23.55 12.59 -5.61
C ALA A 187 -23.81 13.80 -4.68
N LEU A 188 -23.23 13.80 -3.48
CA LEU A 188 -23.51 14.79 -2.43
C LEU A 188 -22.53 15.97 -2.41
N ILE A 189 -21.28 15.79 -2.87
CA ILE A 189 -20.26 16.84 -2.87
C ILE A 189 -20.00 17.31 -4.30
N PRO A 190 -20.16 18.62 -4.60
CA PRO A 190 -19.65 19.19 -5.84
C PRO A 190 -18.13 18.99 -5.93
N TRP A 191 -17.63 18.44 -7.04
CA TRP A 191 -16.21 18.12 -7.21
C TRP A 191 -15.25 19.29 -6.92
N ARG A 192 -15.70 20.54 -7.12
CA ARG A 192 -14.93 21.78 -6.84
C ARG A 192 -14.65 22.00 -5.35
N LYS A 193 -15.44 21.36 -4.47
CA LYS A 193 -15.25 21.44 -3.01
C LYS A 193 -14.40 20.31 -2.47
N ALA A 194 -14.14 19.27 -3.27
CA ALA A 194 -13.26 18.19 -2.86
C ALA A 194 -11.80 18.64 -2.89
N GLY A 195 -11.06 18.38 -1.82
CA GLY A 195 -9.65 18.73 -1.67
C GLY A 195 -8.99 17.91 -0.59
N VAL A 196 -7.69 18.12 -0.36
CA VAL A 196 -6.90 17.41 0.65
C VAL A 196 -6.96 18.03 2.05
N GLY A 197 -7.56 19.20 2.16
CA GLY A 197 -7.66 19.92 3.46
C GLY A 197 -8.67 19.33 4.43
N GLU A 198 -9.72 18.67 3.92
CA GLU A 198 -10.75 18.00 4.73
C GLU A 198 -11.16 16.69 4.05
N SER A 199 -11.39 15.66 4.85
CA SER A 199 -11.84 14.37 4.32
C SER A 199 -13.22 14.49 3.64
N PRO A 200 -13.39 13.96 2.40
CA PRO A 200 -14.71 13.95 1.74
C PRO A 200 -15.81 13.27 2.56
N PHE A 201 -15.47 12.27 3.36
CA PHE A 201 -16.41 11.63 4.28
C PHE A 201 -16.97 12.62 5.31
N VAL A 202 -16.09 13.47 5.83
CA VAL A 202 -16.44 14.51 6.80
C VAL A 202 -17.33 15.58 6.14
N LEU A 203 -16.98 16.00 4.91
CA LEU A 203 -17.77 16.96 4.14
C LEU A 203 -19.22 16.50 3.90
N VAL A 204 -19.42 15.21 3.59
CA VAL A 204 -20.76 14.63 3.42
C VAL A 204 -21.56 14.74 4.73
N PHE A 205 -20.99 14.34 5.85
CA PHE A 205 -21.69 14.38 7.14
C PHE A 205 -21.96 15.79 7.64
N ASN A 206 -21.05 16.74 7.38
CA ASN A 206 -21.29 18.16 7.63
C ASN A 206 -22.48 18.68 6.79
N GLY A 207 -22.56 18.25 5.51
CA GLY A 207 -23.66 18.62 4.62
C GLY A 207 -25.02 18.04 5.01
N ILE A 208 -25.06 16.88 5.66
CA ILE A 208 -26.27 16.25 6.18
C ILE A 208 -26.80 16.99 7.41
N GLY A 209 -25.95 17.75 8.12
CA GLY A 209 -26.34 18.56 9.25
C GLY A 209 -26.62 17.78 10.56
N ILE A 210 -26.16 16.55 10.66
CA ILE A 210 -26.24 15.77 11.91
C ILE A 210 -25.19 16.32 12.89
N PRO A 211 -25.59 16.79 14.10
CA PRO A 211 -24.64 17.32 15.07
C PRO A 211 -23.50 16.33 15.37
N TYR A 212 -22.27 16.83 15.38
CA TYR A 212 -21.03 16.05 15.66
C TYR A 212 -20.73 14.91 14.68
N ALA A 213 -21.58 14.66 13.67
CA ALA A 213 -21.34 13.56 12.70
C ALA A 213 -20.03 13.74 11.94
N GLY A 214 -19.67 14.98 11.56
CA GLY A 214 -18.39 15.29 10.95
C GLY A 214 -17.20 14.97 11.86
N ASP A 215 -17.30 15.23 13.16
CA ASP A 215 -16.23 14.95 14.13
C ASP A 215 -16.09 13.45 14.38
N ILE A 216 -17.22 12.75 14.52
CA ILE A 216 -17.24 11.29 14.62
C ILE A 216 -16.59 10.67 13.38
N MET A 217 -16.96 11.13 12.19
CA MET A 217 -16.39 10.61 10.95
C MET A 217 -14.90 10.94 10.83
N ASN A 218 -14.46 12.14 11.23
CA ASN A 218 -13.04 12.48 11.25
C ASN A 218 -12.24 11.56 12.19
N PHE A 219 -12.79 11.24 13.35
CA PHE A 219 -12.19 10.24 14.25
C PHE A 219 -12.11 8.85 13.61
N VAL A 220 -13.18 8.42 12.93
CA VAL A 220 -13.18 7.14 12.21
C VAL A 220 -12.12 7.11 11.12
N VAL A 221 -12.01 8.18 10.32
CA VAL A 221 -10.98 8.28 9.27
C VAL A 221 -9.58 8.26 9.90
N LEU A 222 -9.38 8.96 11.02
CA LEU A 222 -8.11 8.92 11.75
C LEU A 222 -7.76 7.49 12.20
N THR A 223 -8.72 6.76 12.77
CA THR A 223 -8.49 5.35 13.16
C THR A 223 -8.19 4.46 11.94
N ALA A 224 -8.80 4.75 10.78
CA ALA A 224 -8.53 4.04 9.54
C ALA A 224 -7.10 4.27 9.02
N VAL A 225 -6.62 5.52 9.07
CA VAL A 225 -5.24 5.90 8.72
C VAL A 225 -4.23 5.24 9.67
N LEU A 226 -4.49 5.27 10.98
CA LEU A 226 -3.62 4.61 11.97
C LEU A 226 -3.58 3.08 11.79
N SER A 227 -4.69 2.46 11.42
CA SER A 227 -4.73 1.04 11.11
C SER A 227 -3.94 0.71 9.84
N ALA A 228 -4.05 1.53 8.77
CA ALA A 228 -3.26 1.36 7.55
C ALA A 228 -1.75 1.48 7.87
N SER A 229 -1.36 2.48 8.67
CA SER A 229 0.01 2.65 9.15
C SER A 229 0.50 1.44 9.97
N ASN A 230 -0.35 0.92 10.86
CA ASN A 230 -0.01 -0.23 11.69
C ASN A 230 0.25 -1.49 10.85
N SER A 231 -0.64 -1.80 9.92
CA SER A 231 -0.49 -2.94 8.98
C SER A 231 0.68 -2.75 8.01
N GLY A 232 0.87 -1.53 7.49
CA GLY A 232 1.98 -1.19 6.60
C GLY A 232 3.34 -1.32 7.26
N LEU A 233 3.48 -0.85 8.50
CA LEU A 233 4.70 -1.00 9.29
C LEU A 233 5.00 -2.48 9.56
N TYR A 234 3.99 -3.27 9.91
CA TYR A 234 4.15 -4.70 10.09
C TYR A 234 4.64 -5.39 8.80
N ALA A 235 3.98 -5.13 7.67
CA ALA A 235 4.33 -5.72 6.38
C ALA A 235 5.75 -5.36 5.93
N SER A 236 6.11 -4.08 6.02
CA SER A 236 7.46 -3.58 5.70
C SER A 236 8.52 -4.20 6.60
N THR A 237 8.25 -4.28 7.91
CA THR A 237 9.15 -4.92 8.89
C THR A 237 9.39 -6.40 8.56
N ARG A 238 8.33 -7.14 8.20
CA ARG A 238 8.41 -8.55 7.80
C ARG A 238 9.20 -8.74 6.52
N MET A 239 9.07 -7.82 5.56
CA MET A 239 9.85 -7.87 4.33
C MET A 239 11.35 -7.69 4.61
N VAL A 240 11.73 -6.68 5.39
CA VAL A 240 13.13 -6.45 5.77
C VAL A 240 13.69 -7.65 6.56
N TRP A 241 12.91 -8.19 7.48
CA TRP A 241 13.28 -9.37 8.24
C TRP A 241 13.50 -10.61 7.36
N SER A 242 12.62 -10.85 6.37
CA SER A 242 12.74 -11.93 5.40
C SER A 242 14.00 -11.79 4.55
N MET A 243 14.27 -10.59 4.01
CA MET A 243 15.51 -10.31 3.28
C MET A 243 16.77 -10.57 4.11
N GLY A 244 16.73 -10.28 5.42
CA GLY A 244 17.82 -10.58 6.36
C GLY A 244 18.03 -12.08 6.55
N ASN A 245 16.96 -12.87 6.69
CA ASN A 245 17.01 -14.33 6.81
C ASN A 245 17.54 -15.00 5.54
N GLU A 246 17.14 -14.51 4.37
CA GLU A 246 17.60 -15.03 3.07
C GLU A 246 19.00 -14.54 2.71
N GLY A 247 19.60 -13.68 3.54
CA GLY A 247 20.94 -13.13 3.31
C GLY A 247 21.00 -12.16 2.14
N MET A 248 19.89 -11.60 1.71
CA MET A 248 19.83 -10.51 0.70
C MET A 248 20.41 -9.22 1.26
N ILE A 249 20.22 -8.98 2.56
CA ILE A 249 20.78 -7.88 3.34
C ILE A 249 21.52 -8.44 4.57
N PRO A 250 22.28 -7.62 5.32
CA PRO A 250 23.02 -8.11 6.49
C PRO A 250 22.13 -8.87 7.49
N ARG A 251 22.62 -10.02 7.98
CA ARG A 251 21.88 -10.93 8.87
C ARG A 251 21.45 -10.32 10.20
N TRP A 252 21.99 -9.19 10.61
CA TRP A 252 21.54 -8.49 11.82
C TRP A 252 20.08 -8.02 11.74
N PHE A 253 19.54 -7.75 10.52
CA PHE A 253 18.12 -7.46 10.31
C PHE A 253 17.20 -8.66 10.58
N ALA A 254 17.73 -9.88 10.56
CA ALA A 254 17.00 -11.10 10.88
C ALA A 254 16.88 -11.37 12.39
N LYS A 255 17.64 -10.65 13.24
CA LYS A 255 17.63 -10.85 14.69
C LYS A 255 16.35 -10.32 15.30
N THR A 256 15.69 -11.18 16.09
CA THR A 256 14.50 -10.82 16.88
C THR A 256 14.87 -10.63 18.35
N ASN A 257 14.14 -9.76 19.04
CA ASN A 257 14.23 -9.60 20.49
C ASN A 257 13.51 -10.77 21.22
N ARG A 258 13.52 -10.77 22.56
CA ARG A 258 12.87 -11.80 23.40
C ARG A 258 11.34 -11.90 23.16
N ARG A 259 10.71 -10.91 22.55
CA ARG A 259 9.29 -10.86 22.21
C ARG A 259 9.00 -11.26 20.76
N GLY A 260 10.02 -11.72 20.02
CA GLY A 260 9.88 -12.12 18.60
C GLY A 260 9.83 -10.95 17.60
N VAL A 261 10.11 -9.70 18.04
CA VAL A 261 10.09 -8.51 17.18
C VAL A 261 11.48 -8.24 16.62
N PRO A 262 11.66 -8.11 15.28
CA PRO A 262 12.93 -7.75 14.65
C PRO A 262 13.14 -6.23 14.70
N MET A 263 13.69 -5.72 15.80
CA MET A 263 13.79 -4.28 16.09
C MET A 263 14.53 -3.48 15.03
N LEU A 264 15.65 -3.99 14.48
CA LEU A 264 16.37 -3.27 13.41
C LEU A 264 15.56 -3.18 12.12
N ALA A 265 14.81 -4.25 11.77
CA ALA A 265 13.92 -4.23 10.64
C ALA A 265 12.74 -3.26 10.87
N LEU A 266 12.21 -3.20 12.10
CA LEU A 266 11.17 -2.25 12.49
C LEU A 266 11.64 -0.80 12.37
N CYS A 267 12.85 -0.49 12.85
CA CYS A 267 13.45 0.84 12.70
C CYS A 267 13.66 1.21 11.22
N ALA A 268 14.16 0.28 10.40
CA ALA A 268 14.35 0.51 8.97
C ALA A 268 13.01 0.73 8.23
N ALA A 269 11.97 0.00 8.63
CA ALA A 269 10.63 0.18 8.07
C ALA A 269 10.00 1.53 8.49
N MET A 270 10.25 1.99 9.72
CA MET A 270 9.74 3.27 10.21
C MET A 270 10.48 4.48 9.64
N ALA A 271 11.67 4.30 9.04
CA ALA A 271 12.49 5.43 8.56
C ALA A 271 11.72 6.34 7.57
N GLY A 272 10.91 5.77 6.68
CA GLY A 272 10.07 6.57 5.77
C GLY A 272 8.92 7.28 6.48
N GLY A 273 8.42 6.75 7.59
CA GLY A 273 7.43 7.45 8.42
C GLY A 273 7.93 8.79 8.93
N LEU A 274 9.25 8.93 9.16
CA LEU A 274 9.85 10.20 9.56
C LEU A 274 9.75 11.29 8.47
N LEU A 275 9.49 10.92 7.21
CA LEU A 275 9.25 11.89 6.14
C LEU A 275 8.02 12.76 6.40
N ALA A 276 7.05 12.28 7.21
CA ALA A 276 5.91 13.09 7.63
C ALA A 276 6.35 14.36 8.40
N LEU A 277 7.50 14.32 9.07
CA LEU A 277 8.04 15.47 9.82
C LEU A 277 8.52 16.60 8.90
N LEU A 278 8.68 16.34 7.60
CA LEU A 278 8.94 17.40 6.60
C LEU A 278 7.80 18.41 6.55
N SER A 279 6.60 18.05 7.05
CA SER A 279 5.49 19.00 7.21
C SER A 279 5.80 20.15 8.20
N SER A 280 6.93 20.12 8.90
CA SER A 280 7.44 21.24 9.70
C SER A 280 8.03 22.38 8.85
N VAL A 281 8.48 22.09 7.62
CA VAL A 281 9.15 23.05 6.73
C VAL A 281 8.48 23.18 5.35
N ILE A 282 7.65 22.23 4.98
CA ILE A 282 6.89 22.19 3.72
C ILE A 282 5.40 22.03 4.05
N ALA A 283 4.52 22.59 3.21
CA ALA A 283 3.07 22.43 3.40
C ALA A 283 2.68 20.93 3.49
N ALA A 284 1.94 20.57 4.53
CA ALA A 284 1.57 19.17 4.81
C ALA A 284 0.81 18.52 3.64
N SER A 285 -0.04 19.27 2.93
CA SER A 285 -0.73 18.80 1.74
C SER A 285 0.24 18.40 0.62
N THR A 286 1.32 19.15 0.43
CA THR A 286 2.36 18.86 -0.57
C THR A 286 3.13 17.59 -0.15
N VAL A 287 3.54 17.49 1.12
CA VAL A 287 4.23 16.29 1.64
C VAL A 287 3.35 15.06 1.42
N TYR A 288 2.07 15.14 1.77
CA TYR A 288 1.11 14.06 1.58
C TYR A 288 1.03 13.61 0.12
N LEU A 289 0.79 14.54 -0.82
CA LEU A 289 0.61 14.23 -2.25
C LEU A 289 1.86 13.60 -2.86
N VAL A 290 3.05 14.12 -2.54
CA VAL A 290 4.32 13.58 -3.05
C VAL A 290 4.56 12.16 -2.54
N LEU A 291 4.33 11.90 -1.25
CA LEU A 291 4.53 10.57 -0.67
C LEU A 291 3.50 9.56 -1.19
N VAL A 292 2.25 9.98 -1.39
CA VAL A 292 1.22 9.13 -2.03
C VAL A 292 1.61 8.75 -3.45
N ALA A 293 2.10 9.70 -4.25
CA ALA A 293 2.51 9.44 -5.63
C ALA A 293 3.72 8.47 -5.69
N LEU A 294 4.74 8.67 -4.84
CA LEU A 294 5.90 7.79 -4.77
C LEU A 294 5.51 6.37 -4.32
N SER A 295 4.72 6.26 -3.26
CA SER A 295 4.27 4.95 -2.77
C SER A 295 3.39 4.22 -3.79
N GLY A 296 2.46 4.93 -4.44
CA GLY A 296 1.61 4.37 -5.48
C GLY A 296 2.40 3.84 -6.67
N LEU A 297 3.45 4.56 -7.09
CA LEU A 297 4.29 4.15 -8.22
C LEU A 297 5.11 2.89 -7.88
N SER A 298 5.73 2.85 -6.70
CA SER A 298 6.46 1.67 -6.21
C SER A 298 5.55 0.45 -6.08
N ALA A 299 4.30 0.61 -5.64
CA ALA A 299 3.32 -0.47 -5.58
C ALA A 299 3.01 -1.05 -6.97
N VAL A 300 2.88 -0.20 -7.99
CA VAL A 300 2.62 -0.64 -9.37
C VAL A 300 3.75 -1.51 -9.90
N VAL A 301 5.02 -1.19 -9.59
CA VAL A 301 6.18 -2.02 -9.98
C VAL A 301 6.06 -3.43 -9.39
N VAL A 302 5.66 -3.53 -8.13
CA VAL A 302 5.43 -4.83 -7.47
C VAL A 302 4.27 -5.58 -8.13
N TRP A 303 3.16 -4.91 -8.45
CA TRP A 303 2.00 -5.53 -9.10
C TRP A 303 2.29 -6.02 -10.52
N ILE A 304 3.11 -5.28 -11.30
CA ILE A 304 3.61 -5.73 -12.61
C ILE A 304 4.35 -7.07 -12.44
N ALA A 305 5.25 -7.15 -11.45
CA ALA A 305 5.99 -8.38 -11.20
C ALA A 305 5.08 -9.53 -10.75
N ILE A 306 4.09 -9.28 -9.87
CA ILE A 306 3.11 -10.28 -9.43
C ILE A 306 2.32 -10.82 -10.62
N ALA A 307 1.78 -9.95 -11.49
CA ALA A 307 1.03 -10.34 -12.68
C ALA A 307 1.89 -11.16 -13.65
N TYR A 308 3.12 -10.73 -13.89
CA TYR A 308 4.05 -11.46 -14.76
C TYR A 308 4.45 -12.82 -14.18
N CYS A 309 4.75 -12.90 -12.89
CA CYS A 309 5.03 -14.17 -12.22
C CYS A 309 3.89 -15.17 -12.36
N GLN A 310 2.64 -14.69 -12.26
CA GLN A 310 1.46 -15.54 -12.42
C GLN A 310 1.36 -16.08 -13.86
N ILE A 311 1.63 -15.27 -14.87
CA ILE A 311 1.63 -15.68 -16.29
C ILE A 311 2.71 -16.75 -16.51
N VAL A 312 3.94 -16.51 -16.05
CA VAL A 312 5.07 -17.44 -16.19
C VAL A 312 4.82 -18.75 -15.42
N PHE A 313 4.29 -18.66 -14.22
CA PHE A 313 3.92 -19.84 -13.42
C PHE A 313 2.94 -20.73 -14.16
N ARG A 314 1.84 -20.15 -14.68
CA ARG A 314 0.81 -20.89 -15.41
C ARG A 314 1.33 -21.50 -16.71
N ARG A 315 2.16 -20.76 -17.42
CA ARG A 315 2.81 -21.27 -18.63
C ARG A 315 3.69 -22.49 -18.34
N ARG A 316 4.60 -22.38 -17.36
CA ARG A 316 5.48 -23.50 -16.95
C ARG A 316 4.70 -24.70 -16.41
N TRP A 317 3.59 -24.44 -15.69
CA TRP A 317 2.70 -25.50 -15.19
C TRP A 317 2.09 -26.32 -16.32
N LEU A 318 1.59 -25.68 -17.35
CA LEU A 318 1.03 -26.33 -18.53
C LEU A 318 2.12 -27.04 -19.36
N GLU A 319 3.28 -26.40 -19.56
CA GLU A 319 4.42 -26.99 -20.28
C GLU A 319 4.98 -28.24 -19.58
N SER A 320 4.84 -28.36 -18.25
CA SER A 320 5.20 -29.57 -17.50
C SER A 320 4.15 -30.67 -17.55
N GLY A 321 3.13 -30.55 -18.37
CA GLY A 321 2.10 -31.58 -18.60
C GLY A 321 0.96 -31.57 -17.57
N HIS A 322 0.94 -30.61 -16.63
CA HIS A 322 -0.13 -30.50 -15.64
C HIS A 322 -1.34 -29.76 -16.18
N SER A 323 -2.53 -30.18 -15.74
CA SER A 323 -3.78 -29.48 -16.07
C SER A 323 -4.04 -28.32 -15.10
N THR A 324 -4.71 -27.26 -15.59
CA THR A 324 -5.23 -26.20 -14.72
C THR A 324 -6.26 -26.71 -13.72
N SER A 325 -6.89 -27.88 -13.98
CA SER A 325 -7.85 -28.51 -13.06
C SER A 325 -7.21 -28.99 -11.75
N GLU A 326 -5.92 -29.26 -11.73
CA GLU A 326 -5.16 -29.72 -10.57
C GLU A 326 -4.86 -28.59 -9.57
N LEU A 327 -4.96 -27.33 -10.02
CA LEU A 327 -4.73 -26.18 -9.16
C LEU A 327 -5.92 -25.94 -8.25
N LYS A 328 -5.67 -25.84 -6.96
CA LYS A 328 -6.70 -25.58 -5.94
C LYS A 328 -7.36 -24.20 -6.13
N TYR A 329 -6.59 -23.19 -6.52
CA TYR A 329 -7.13 -21.89 -6.90
C TYR A 329 -6.87 -21.63 -8.39
N ARG A 330 -7.94 -21.32 -9.11
CA ARG A 330 -7.89 -21.00 -10.54
C ARG A 330 -8.25 -19.54 -10.72
N THR A 331 -7.34 -18.75 -11.27
CA THR A 331 -7.64 -17.37 -11.64
C THR A 331 -8.79 -17.36 -12.66
N PRO A 332 -9.92 -16.71 -12.32
CA PRO A 332 -11.04 -16.60 -13.26
C PRO A 332 -10.59 -15.90 -14.55
N GLY A 333 -11.09 -16.35 -15.70
CA GLY A 333 -10.80 -15.73 -17.01
C GLY A 333 -9.33 -15.79 -17.46
N TYR A 334 -8.52 -16.71 -16.93
CA TYR A 334 -7.17 -16.96 -17.46
C TYR A 334 -7.25 -17.43 -18.93
N PRO A 335 -6.35 -16.97 -19.83
CA PRO A 335 -5.20 -16.08 -19.60
C PRO A 335 -5.53 -14.57 -19.63
N TYR A 336 -6.72 -14.19 -20.08
CA TYR A 336 -7.07 -12.80 -20.40
C TYR A 336 -6.94 -11.86 -19.21
N VAL A 337 -7.47 -12.25 -18.04
CA VAL A 337 -7.42 -11.43 -16.83
C VAL A 337 -5.98 -11.18 -16.36
N SER A 338 -5.10 -12.19 -16.47
CA SER A 338 -3.70 -12.05 -16.08
C SER A 338 -2.93 -11.12 -17.02
N TRP A 339 -3.16 -11.23 -18.32
CA TRP A 339 -2.58 -10.31 -19.30
C TRP A 339 -3.16 -8.90 -19.16
N ALA A 340 -4.47 -8.76 -18.93
CA ALA A 340 -5.08 -7.47 -18.71
C ALA A 340 -4.48 -6.79 -17.47
N ALA A 341 -4.30 -7.50 -16.35
CA ALA A 341 -3.66 -6.97 -15.15
C ALA A 341 -2.21 -6.50 -15.46
N PHE A 342 -1.42 -7.32 -16.14
CA PHE A 342 -0.06 -6.95 -16.52
C PHE A 342 -0.01 -5.70 -17.41
N ILE A 343 -0.86 -5.67 -18.46
CA ILE A 343 -0.92 -4.56 -19.42
C ILE A 343 -1.41 -3.28 -18.73
N LEU A 344 -2.47 -3.34 -17.91
CA LEU A 344 -3.02 -2.18 -17.23
C LEU A 344 -2.04 -1.60 -16.19
N CYS A 345 -1.37 -2.45 -15.40
CA CYS A 345 -0.35 -2.00 -14.46
C CYS A 345 0.85 -1.38 -15.20
N THR A 346 1.30 -1.99 -16.30
CA THR A 346 2.40 -1.45 -17.11
C THR A 346 1.99 -0.13 -17.77
N ALA A 347 0.77 -0.06 -18.32
CA ALA A 347 0.23 1.16 -18.90
C ALA A 347 0.13 2.28 -17.86
N SER A 348 -0.37 1.99 -16.65
CA SER A 348 -0.44 3.00 -15.60
C SER A 348 0.94 3.53 -15.20
N PHE A 349 1.97 2.69 -15.16
CA PHE A 349 3.35 3.10 -14.92
C PHE A 349 3.89 4.02 -16.03
N VAL A 350 3.64 3.65 -17.30
CA VAL A 350 4.14 4.43 -18.46
C VAL A 350 3.37 5.74 -18.63
N LEU A 351 2.06 5.75 -18.41
CA LEU A 351 1.21 6.92 -18.62
C LEU A 351 1.56 8.08 -17.68
N VAL A 352 2.21 7.82 -16.56
CA VAL A 352 2.74 8.87 -15.65
C VAL A 352 3.66 9.85 -16.37
N ILE A 353 4.32 9.44 -17.45
CA ILE A 353 5.20 10.33 -18.23
C ILE A 353 4.47 11.55 -18.79
N PHE A 354 3.16 11.43 -19.02
CA PHE A 354 2.32 12.51 -19.54
C PHE A 354 1.86 13.49 -18.46
N ASP A 355 1.99 13.14 -17.17
CA ASP A 355 1.68 14.02 -16.05
C ASP A 355 2.93 14.79 -15.61
N VAL A 356 2.92 16.10 -15.86
CA VAL A 356 4.06 16.98 -15.58
C VAL A 356 4.40 17.02 -14.10
N GLU A 357 3.39 16.98 -13.22
CA GLU A 357 3.58 17.05 -11.76
C GLU A 357 4.18 15.76 -11.20
N GLN A 358 3.88 14.64 -11.83
CA GLN A 358 4.29 13.31 -11.35
C GLN A 358 5.54 12.75 -12.06
N ARG A 359 6.05 13.42 -13.10
CA ARG A 359 7.29 13.00 -13.81
C ARG A 359 8.48 12.85 -12.89
N PHE A 360 8.59 13.71 -11.89
CA PHE A 360 9.67 13.60 -10.90
C PHE A 360 9.63 12.26 -10.15
N ALA A 361 8.43 11.82 -9.74
CA ALA A 361 8.26 10.54 -9.07
C ALA A 361 8.66 9.36 -9.99
N LEU A 362 8.30 9.42 -11.29
CA LEU A 362 8.69 8.41 -12.27
C LEU A 362 10.21 8.34 -12.45
N VAL A 363 10.87 9.47 -12.60
CA VAL A 363 12.34 9.52 -12.75
C VAL A 363 13.02 9.00 -11.49
N ALA A 364 12.57 9.42 -10.31
CA ALA A 364 13.09 8.94 -9.04
C ALA A 364 12.95 7.43 -8.90
N GLU A 365 11.79 6.87 -9.28
CA GLU A 365 11.51 5.44 -9.25
C GLU A 365 12.40 4.66 -10.21
N LEU A 366 12.58 5.13 -11.45
CA LEU A 366 13.47 4.48 -12.42
C LEU A 366 14.93 4.48 -11.95
N VAL A 367 15.41 5.62 -11.42
CA VAL A 367 16.75 5.73 -10.85
C VAL A 367 16.91 4.77 -9.67
N PHE A 368 15.89 4.66 -8.83
CA PHE A 368 15.90 3.75 -7.69
C PHE A 368 15.94 2.28 -8.13
N ILE A 369 15.15 1.89 -9.13
CA ILE A 369 15.18 0.53 -9.70
C ILE A 369 16.60 0.20 -10.24
N VAL A 370 17.19 1.11 -11.01
CA VAL A 370 18.55 0.94 -11.55
C VAL A 370 19.57 0.81 -10.42
N ALA A 371 19.47 1.65 -9.40
CA ALA A 371 20.33 1.58 -8.21
C ALA A 371 20.19 0.24 -7.46
N CYS A 372 18.97 -0.29 -7.34
CA CYS A 372 18.72 -1.60 -6.73
C CYS A 372 19.37 -2.75 -7.52
N TYR A 373 19.26 -2.75 -8.86
CA TYR A 373 19.97 -3.72 -9.69
C TYR A 373 21.48 -3.57 -9.58
N GLY A 374 21.99 -2.33 -9.56
CA GLY A 374 23.40 -2.03 -9.34
C GLY A 374 23.90 -2.59 -8.00
N ALA A 375 23.13 -2.38 -6.93
CA ALA A 375 23.45 -2.91 -5.61
C ALA A 375 23.46 -4.46 -5.59
N TYR A 376 22.50 -5.09 -6.27
CA TYR A 376 22.47 -6.54 -6.43
C TYR A 376 23.72 -7.06 -7.13
N PHE A 377 24.11 -6.52 -8.28
CA PHE A 377 25.27 -6.94 -9.03
C PHE A 377 26.58 -6.71 -8.26
N LEU A 378 26.69 -5.58 -7.56
CA LEU A 378 27.82 -5.28 -6.70
C LEU A 378 27.93 -6.32 -5.56
N GLN A 379 26.83 -6.66 -4.92
CA GLN A 379 26.78 -7.66 -3.86
C GLN A 379 27.22 -9.04 -4.40
N GLN A 380 26.77 -9.44 -5.59
CA GLN A 380 27.17 -10.69 -6.22
C GLN A 380 28.67 -10.71 -6.55
N TRP A 381 29.19 -9.59 -7.04
CA TRP A 381 30.61 -9.46 -7.34
C TRP A 381 31.50 -9.56 -6.09
N VAL A 382 31.10 -8.88 -5.00
CA VAL A 382 31.80 -8.96 -3.70
C VAL A 382 31.76 -10.38 -3.15
N ARG A 383 30.61 -11.08 -3.24
CA ARG A 383 30.49 -12.48 -2.79
C ARG A 383 31.36 -13.43 -3.60
N LYS A 384 31.45 -13.25 -4.93
CA LYS A 384 32.32 -14.05 -5.79
C LYS A 384 33.80 -13.84 -5.44
N ARG A 385 34.22 -12.59 -5.21
CA ARG A 385 35.60 -12.29 -4.80
C ARG A 385 35.95 -12.92 -3.47
N LYS A 386 35.11 -12.82 -2.44
CA LYS A 386 35.35 -13.45 -1.15
C LYS A 386 35.53 -14.95 -1.26
N LYS A 387 34.66 -15.64 -2.02
CA LYS A 387 34.79 -17.08 -2.26
C LYS A 387 36.08 -17.44 -3.00
N ALA A 388 36.52 -16.64 -3.96
CA ALA A 388 37.78 -16.86 -4.67
C ALA A 388 38.98 -16.69 -3.72
N THR A 389 39.00 -15.68 -2.84
CA THR A 389 40.03 -15.47 -1.84
C THR A 389 40.09 -16.61 -0.81
N GLU A 390 38.93 -17.07 -0.31
CA GLU A 390 38.81 -18.18 0.61
C GLU A 390 39.33 -19.51 -0.02
N ALA A 391 39.11 -19.72 -1.31
CA ALA A 391 39.62 -20.88 -2.04
C ALA A 391 41.16 -20.81 -2.19
N ASP A 392 41.69 -19.63 -2.53
CA ASP A 392 43.12 -19.39 -2.71
C ASP A 392 43.89 -19.58 -1.36
N ASP A 393 43.27 -19.09 -0.25
CA ASP A 393 43.83 -19.30 1.11
C ASP A 393 43.81 -20.77 1.53
N LEU A 394 42.81 -21.55 1.14
CA LEU A 394 42.75 -22.99 1.40
C LEU A 394 43.81 -23.74 0.59
N ASP A 395 44.01 -23.43 -0.67
CA ASP A 395 45.04 -24.04 -1.52
C ASP A 395 46.44 -23.72 -0.99
N THR A 396 46.72 -22.51 -0.53
CA THR A 396 47.98 -22.14 0.07
C THR A 396 48.28 -22.88 1.40
N LEU A 397 47.22 -23.17 2.20
CA LEU A 397 47.35 -23.96 3.44
C LEU A 397 47.63 -25.46 3.20
N TRP A 398 47.15 -25.99 2.07
CA TRP A 398 47.45 -27.38 1.69
C TRP A 398 48.91 -27.54 1.16
N VAL A 399 49.35 -26.58 0.34
CA VAL A 399 50.74 -26.58 -0.20
C VAL A 399 51.79 -26.35 0.88
N ALA A 400 51.47 -25.72 2.01
CA ALA A 400 52.38 -25.48 3.13
C ALA A 400 52.46 -26.68 4.11
N ARG A 401 51.76 -27.79 3.86
CA ARG A 401 51.76 -29.01 4.70
C ARG A 401 52.51 -30.19 4.10
N ASP A 402 52.98 -30.07 2.87
CA ASP A 402 53.90 -30.99 2.20
C ASP A 402 55.37 -30.45 2.30
#